data_9fb3c17d40f2810eea8677d8dca1848f
#
_entry.id   9fb3c17d40f2810eea8677d8dca1848f
#
_cell.length_a   1.000
_cell.length_b   1.000
_cell.length_c   1.000
_cell.angle_alpha   90.00
_cell.angle_beta   90.00
_cell.angle_gamma   90.00
#
_symmetry.space_group_name_H-M   'P 1'
#
loop_
_entity.id
_entity.type
_entity.pdbx_description
1 polymer ?
#
loop_
_entity_poly.entity_id
_entity_poly.type
_entity_poly.pdbx_seq_one_letter_code
_entity_poly.pdbx_strand_id
1 'polypeptide(L)'
;MKWLFVAFALLFAAPAWAQTAGGPSTAMTPTPDDRAKQWLTVIDDQNYADAYKQMGAMARDKASEQNFAGKVGGVRAPLGAMSSRTLKDVRLAKTLPGMRDGQYAVVRFDSAFAHKAAAVETVSMVSENGAWSVIGYFIN
;
A
#
# COMPACT_ATOMS: atom_id res chain seq x y z
N MET A 1 -28.45 46.80 62.37
CA MET A 1 -27.68 46.96 61.14
C MET A 1 -27.76 45.62 60.40
N LYS A 2 -28.51 45.60 59.33
CA LYS A 2 -28.71 44.41 58.50
C LYS A 2 -27.87 44.60 57.23
N TRP A 3 -26.87 43.74 57.08
CA TRP A 3 -26.09 43.69 55.84
C TRP A 3 -26.72 42.68 54.90
N LEU A 4 -27.22 43.14 53.77
CA LEU A 4 -27.71 42.34 52.65
C LEU A 4 -26.51 42.01 51.78
N PHE A 5 -26.13 40.75 51.74
CA PHE A 5 -25.23 40.24 50.70
C PHE A 5 -26.07 39.82 49.49
N VAL A 6 -25.96 40.60 48.42
CA VAL A 6 -26.46 40.25 47.10
C VAL A 6 -25.43 39.33 46.44
N ALA A 7 -25.72 38.08 46.36
CA ALA A 7 -24.93 37.13 45.60
C ALA A 7 -25.21 37.33 44.11
N PHE A 8 -24.22 37.83 43.38
CA PHE A 8 -24.26 37.93 41.93
C PHE A 8 -23.82 36.61 41.33
N ALA A 9 -24.77 35.81 40.88
CA ALA A 9 -24.50 34.58 40.17
C ALA A 9 -24.09 34.91 38.73
N LEU A 10 -22.79 34.83 38.44
CA LEU A 10 -22.27 34.92 37.08
C LEU A 10 -22.50 33.55 36.39
N LEU A 11 -23.51 33.53 35.56
CA LEU A 11 -23.72 32.43 34.58
C LEU A 11 -22.63 32.55 33.50
N PHE A 12 -21.60 31.72 33.60
CA PHE A 12 -20.69 31.51 32.51
C PHE A 12 -21.37 30.60 31.46
N ALA A 13 -21.89 31.23 30.42
CA ALA A 13 -22.27 30.52 29.20
C ALA A 13 -20.97 30.02 28.51
N ALA A 14 -20.69 28.74 28.57
CA ALA A 14 -19.64 28.14 27.79
C ALA A 14 -20.00 28.24 26.31
N PRO A 15 -19.11 28.72 25.43
CA PRO A 15 -19.36 28.65 24.01
C PRO A 15 -19.33 27.19 23.59
N ALA A 16 -20.42 26.69 23.05
CA ALA A 16 -20.48 25.39 22.37
C ALA A 16 -19.58 25.54 21.14
N TRP A 17 -18.39 24.99 21.21
CA TRP A 17 -17.56 24.76 20.04
C TRP A 17 -18.32 23.76 19.18
N ALA A 18 -18.89 24.23 18.10
CA ALA A 18 -19.42 23.37 17.07
C ALA A 18 -18.26 22.50 16.59
N GLN A 19 -18.23 21.24 17.01
CA GLN A 19 -17.43 20.23 16.37
C GLN A 19 -18.01 20.08 14.97
N THR A 20 -17.33 20.69 14.02
CA THR A 20 -17.56 20.40 12.61
C THR A 20 -17.26 18.92 12.47
N ALA A 21 -18.31 18.09 12.42
CA ALA A 21 -18.17 16.73 12.02
C ALA A 21 -17.46 16.76 10.65
N GLY A 22 -16.22 16.33 10.62
CA GLY A 22 -15.51 16.16 9.38
C GLY A 22 -16.41 15.34 8.46
N GLY A 23 -16.75 15.90 7.30
CA GLY A 23 -17.50 15.18 6.29
C GLY A 23 -16.84 13.84 6.00
N PRO A 24 -17.53 12.86 5.40
CA PRO A 24 -16.97 11.56 5.11
C PRO A 24 -15.66 11.79 4.35
N SER A 25 -14.54 11.41 4.97
CA SER A 25 -13.28 11.31 4.30
C SER A 25 -13.51 10.29 3.20
N THR A 26 -13.65 10.74 1.97
CA THR A 26 -13.65 9.88 0.82
C THR A 26 -12.27 9.25 0.81
N ALA A 27 -12.16 8.05 1.38
CA ALA A 27 -10.96 7.27 1.32
C ALA A 27 -10.67 7.06 -0.17
N MET A 28 -9.70 7.82 -0.71
CA MET A 28 -9.27 7.66 -2.10
C MET A 28 -8.76 6.24 -2.24
N THR A 29 -9.31 5.51 -3.21
CA THR A 29 -8.77 4.19 -3.55
C THR A 29 -7.30 4.36 -3.90
N PRO A 30 -6.39 3.60 -3.27
CA PRO A 30 -4.98 3.70 -3.56
C PRO A 30 -4.69 3.53 -5.05
N THR A 31 -3.80 4.34 -5.59
CA THR A 31 -3.32 4.18 -6.97
C THR A 31 -2.51 2.89 -7.11
N PRO A 32 -2.30 2.37 -8.33
CA PRO A 32 -1.49 1.17 -8.52
C PRO A 32 -0.11 1.28 -7.89
N ASP A 33 0.56 2.43 -8.04
CA ASP A 33 1.90 2.64 -7.48
C ASP A 33 1.89 2.74 -5.95
N ASP A 34 0.88 3.38 -5.35
CA ASP A 34 0.74 3.40 -3.89
C ASP A 34 0.53 1.98 -3.35
N ARG A 35 -0.31 1.20 -4.00
CA ARG A 35 -0.56 -0.18 -3.59
C ARG A 35 0.68 -1.06 -3.79
N ALA A 36 1.42 -0.85 -4.88
CA ALA A 36 2.69 -1.55 -5.11
C ALA A 36 3.74 -1.21 -4.05
N LYS A 37 3.88 0.06 -3.68
CA LYS A 37 4.79 0.49 -2.61
C LYS A 37 4.45 -0.15 -1.27
N GLN A 38 3.18 -0.15 -0.89
CA GLN A 38 2.71 -0.79 0.35
C GLN A 38 3.06 -2.28 0.37
N TRP A 39 2.80 -2.97 -0.72
CA TRP A 39 3.12 -4.40 -0.83
C TRP A 39 4.62 -4.66 -0.79
N LEU A 40 5.43 -3.83 -1.47
CA LEU A 40 6.90 -3.95 -1.45
C LEU A 40 7.50 -3.72 -0.07
N THR A 41 6.89 -2.89 0.77
CA THR A 41 7.31 -2.73 2.17
C THR A 41 7.20 -4.05 2.93
N VAL A 42 6.13 -4.81 2.70
CA VAL A 42 5.95 -6.14 3.31
C VAL A 42 7.01 -7.12 2.81
N ILE A 43 7.39 -7.04 1.53
CA ILE A 43 8.50 -7.82 0.95
C ILE A 43 9.84 -7.42 1.58
N ASP A 44 10.09 -6.13 1.76
CA ASP A 44 11.32 -5.61 2.38
C ASP A 44 11.48 -6.11 3.82
N ASP A 45 10.39 -6.24 4.56
CA ASP A 45 10.33 -6.80 5.90
C ASP A 45 10.48 -8.34 5.93
N GLN A 46 10.66 -8.97 4.77
CA GLN A 46 10.72 -10.44 4.60
C GLN A 46 9.46 -11.18 5.08
N ASN A 47 8.35 -10.48 5.18
CA ASN A 47 7.07 -11.06 5.58
C ASN A 47 6.33 -11.61 4.34
N TYR A 48 6.92 -12.65 3.74
CA TYR A 48 6.43 -13.22 2.49
C TYR A 48 5.05 -13.87 2.63
N ALA A 49 4.72 -14.39 3.80
CA ALA A 49 3.40 -14.96 4.08
C ALA A 49 2.29 -13.90 3.95
N ASP A 50 2.48 -12.73 4.56
CA ASP A 50 1.52 -11.63 4.46
C ASP A 50 1.51 -11.00 3.06
N ALA A 51 2.67 -10.90 2.42
CA ALA A 51 2.75 -10.46 1.03
C ALA A 51 1.93 -11.36 0.11
N TYR A 52 2.03 -12.68 0.28
CA TYR A 52 1.26 -13.66 -0.48
C TYR A 52 -0.25 -13.51 -0.26
N LYS A 53 -0.68 -13.35 0.99
CA LYS A 53 -2.11 -13.17 1.32
C LYS A 53 -2.71 -11.91 0.68
N GLN A 54 -1.88 -10.88 0.47
CA GLN A 54 -2.28 -9.63 -0.16
C GLN A 54 -2.27 -9.68 -1.69
N MET A 55 -1.77 -10.74 -2.29
CA MET A 55 -1.82 -10.94 -3.74
C MET A 55 -3.24 -11.24 -4.22
N GLY A 56 -3.51 -10.95 -5.48
CA GLY A 56 -4.76 -11.30 -6.13
C GLY A 56 -4.97 -12.81 -6.20
N ALA A 57 -6.22 -13.27 -6.17
CA ALA A 57 -6.58 -14.68 -6.25
C ALA A 57 -5.94 -15.36 -7.47
N MET A 58 -5.93 -14.67 -8.60
CA MET A 58 -5.33 -15.14 -9.86
C MET A 58 -3.85 -15.59 -9.71
N ALA A 59 -3.07 -14.87 -8.88
CA ALA A 59 -1.68 -15.24 -8.62
C ALA A 59 -1.58 -16.38 -7.59
N ARG A 60 -2.41 -16.33 -6.54
CA ARG A 60 -2.42 -17.38 -5.50
C ARG A 60 -2.89 -18.72 -6.03
N ASP A 61 -3.74 -18.75 -7.04
CA ASP A 61 -4.18 -19.98 -7.69
C ASP A 61 -3.05 -20.66 -8.51
N LYS A 62 -2.03 -19.89 -8.92
CA LYS A 62 -0.90 -20.37 -9.73
C LYS A 62 0.30 -20.85 -8.92
N ALA A 63 0.44 -20.43 -7.69
CA ALA A 63 1.56 -20.76 -6.83
C ALA A 63 1.15 -20.81 -5.37
N SER A 64 1.67 -21.77 -4.63
CA SER A 64 1.46 -21.83 -3.18
C SER A 64 2.27 -20.73 -2.46
N GLU A 65 1.86 -20.43 -1.23
CA GLU A 65 2.59 -19.51 -0.36
C GLU A 65 4.06 -19.90 -0.19
N GLN A 66 4.32 -21.20 0.01
CA GLN A 66 5.68 -21.73 0.17
C GLN A 66 6.52 -21.52 -1.10
N ASN A 67 5.96 -21.78 -2.28
CA ASN A 67 6.65 -21.56 -3.55
C ASN A 67 6.93 -20.07 -3.79
N PHE A 68 5.97 -19.22 -3.48
CA PHE A 68 6.13 -17.77 -3.55
C PHE A 68 7.25 -17.30 -2.62
N ALA A 69 7.19 -17.65 -1.34
CA ALA A 69 8.19 -17.27 -0.35
C ALA A 69 9.60 -17.75 -0.73
N GLY A 70 9.72 -18.98 -1.22
CA GLY A 70 11.00 -19.55 -1.68
C GLY A 70 11.58 -18.80 -2.88
N LYS A 71 10.75 -18.47 -3.87
CA LYS A 71 11.19 -17.73 -5.06
C LYS A 71 11.59 -16.30 -4.74
N VAL A 72 10.75 -15.58 -4.02
CA VAL A 72 11.02 -14.17 -3.67
C VAL A 72 12.21 -14.07 -2.71
N GLY A 73 12.24 -14.91 -1.68
CA GLY A 73 13.36 -14.98 -0.75
C GLY A 73 14.67 -15.31 -1.44
N GLY A 74 14.66 -16.25 -2.38
CA GLY A 74 15.82 -16.64 -3.16
C GLY A 74 16.38 -15.51 -4.04
N VAL A 75 15.52 -14.64 -4.57
CA VAL A 75 15.93 -13.48 -5.35
C VAL A 75 16.38 -12.33 -4.44
N ARG A 76 15.68 -12.08 -3.34
CA ARG A 76 15.94 -10.95 -2.45
C ARG A 76 17.14 -11.16 -1.53
N ALA A 77 17.37 -12.37 -1.05
CA ALA A 77 18.46 -12.65 -0.11
C ALA A 77 19.86 -12.23 -0.62
N PRO A 78 20.26 -12.55 -1.88
CA PRO A 78 21.55 -12.11 -2.41
C PRO A 78 21.69 -10.60 -2.56
N LEU A 79 20.58 -9.87 -2.70
CA LEU A 79 20.59 -8.42 -2.92
C LEU A 79 20.84 -7.63 -1.62
N GLY A 80 20.55 -8.24 -0.48
CA GLY A 80 20.63 -7.57 0.82
C GLY A 80 19.49 -6.58 1.05
N ALA A 81 19.68 -5.68 2.02
CA ALA A 81 18.66 -4.68 2.38
C ALA A 81 18.41 -3.68 1.25
N MET A 82 17.14 -3.29 1.07
CA MET A 82 16.77 -2.20 0.17
C MET A 82 17.25 -0.86 0.76
N SER A 83 17.97 -0.07 -0.03
CA SER A 83 18.47 1.24 0.37
C SER A 83 17.69 2.40 -0.20
N SER A 84 17.21 2.28 -1.43
CA SER A 84 16.38 3.32 -2.05
C SER A 84 15.44 2.73 -3.10
N ARG A 85 14.29 3.39 -3.29
CA ARG A 85 13.29 3.02 -4.29
C ARG A 85 12.61 4.27 -4.80
N THR A 86 12.59 4.44 -6.11
CA THR A 86 11.95 5.57 -6.79
C THR A 86 11.03 5.03 -7.87
N LEU A 87 9.81 5.58 -7.95
CA LEU A 87 8.87 5.22 -9.01
C LEU A 87 9.48 5.59 -10.37
N LYS A 88 9.55 4.60 -11.26
CA LYS A 88 10.03 4.80 -12.63
C LYS A 88 8.89 5.10 -13.58
N ASP A 89 7.91 4.21 -13.66
CA ASP A 89 6.69 4.40 -14.45
C ASP A 89 5.54 3.50 -13.99
N VAL A 90 4.34 3.87 -14.43
CA VAL A 90 3.12 3.08 -14.32
C VAL A 90 2.52 2.95 -15.70
N ARG A 91 2.28 1.73 -16.15
CA ARG A 91 1.63 1.42 -17.43
C ARG A 91 0.31 0.71 -17.17
N LEU A 92 -0.77 1.31 -17.62
CA LEU A 92 -2.08 0.68 -17.58
C LEU A 92 -2.27 -0.14 -18.87
N ALA A 93 -2.87 -1.31 -18.74
CA ALA A 93 -3.16 -2.21 -19.85
C ALA A 93 -4.49 -2.91 -19.65
N LYS A 94 -5.18 -3.23 -20.75
CA LYS A 94 -6.40 -4.05 -20.73
C LYS A 94 -6.11 -5.53 -20.91
N THR A 95 -4.90 -5.84 -21.36
CA THR A 95 -4.43 -7.21 -21.61
C THR A 95 -2.99 -7.36 -21.11
N LEU A 96 -2.67 -8.54 -20.63
CA LEU A 96 -1.30 -8.98 -20.36
C LEU A 96 -1.10 -10.34 -20.97
N PRO A 97 0.14 -10.70 -21.40
CA PRO A 97 0.40 -12.00 -21.99
C PRO A 97 -0.03 -13.16 -21.08
N GLY A 98 -0.81 -14.08 -21.61
CA GLY A 98 -1.32 -15.23 -20.86
C GLY A 98 -2.45 -14.95 -19.88
N MET A 99 -2.99 -13.73 -19.87
CA MET A 99 -4.07 -13.31 -19.00
C MET A 99 -5.35 -13.05 -19.80
N ARG A 100 -6.51 -13.20 -19.17
CA ARG A 100 -7.79 -12.74 -19.74
C ARG A 100 -7.84 -11.21 -19.78
N ASP A 101 -8.72 -10.66 -20.60
CA ASP A 101 -8.95 -9.22 -20.63
C ASP A 101 -9.41 -8.70 -19.27
N GLY A 102 -8.94 -7.52 -18.90
CA GLY A 102 -9.22 -6.90 -17.61
C GLY A 102 -8.59 -5.52 -17.50
N GLN A 103 -8.43 -5.06 -16.27
CA GLN A 103 -7.70 -3.83 -15.96
C GLN A 103 -6.42 -4.20 -15.23
N TYR A 104 -5.30 -3.91 -15.87
CA TYR A 104 -3.98 -4.23 -15.36
C TYR A 104 -3.13 -2.98 -15.22
N ALA A 105 -2.16 -3.03 -14.32
CA ALA A 105 -1.10 -2.04 -14.21
C ALA A 105 0.24 -2.76 -14.07
N VAL A 106 1.24 -2.23 -14.74
CA VAL A 106 2.64 -2.63 -14.55
C VAL A 106 3.36 -1.43 -13.95
N VAL A 107 3.80 -1.59 -12.72
CA VAL A 107 4.49 -0.55 -11.95
C VAL A 107 5.96 -0.91 -11.87
N ARG A 108 6.83 0.01 -12.26
CA ARG A 108 8.27 -0.19 -12.19
C ARG A 108 8.91 0.83 -11.26
N PHE A 109 9.92 0.37 -10.52
CA PHE A 109 10.73 1.19 -9.63
C PHE A 109 12.20 1.03 -9.96
N ASP A 110 12.93 2.13 -9.96
CA ASP A 110 14.38 2.12 -9.88
C ASP A 110 14.75 1.97 -8.41
N SER A 111 15.43 0.88 -8.09
CA SER A 111 15.74 0.47 -6.72
C SER A 111 17.23 0.22 -6.56
N ALA A 112 17.73 0.43 -5.34
CA ALA A 112 19.08 0.08 -4.95
C ALA A 112 19.04 -0.81 -3.71
N PHE A 113 19.86 -1.84 -3.72
CA PHE A 113 20.03 -2.79 -2.63
C PHE A 113 21.49 -2.78 -2.17
N ALA A 114 21.76 -3.27 -0.96
CA ALA A 114 23.11 -3.30 -0.39
C ALA A 114 24.14 -3.97 -1.32
N HIS A 115 23.74 -5.00 -2.06
CA HIS A 115 24.61 -5.76 -2.97
C HIS A 115 24.25 -5.60 -4.45
N LYS A 116 23.34 -4.69 -4.78
CA LYS A 116 23.00 -4.33 -6.16
C LYS A 116 22.58 -2.86 -6.22
N ALA A 117 23.51 -2.03 -6.68
CA ALA A 117 23.36 -0.56 -6.70
C ALA A 117 22.28 -0.08 -7.69
N ALA A 118 22.03 -0.84 -8.76
CA ALA A 118 21.01 -0.50 -9.77
C ALA A 118 20.17 -1.74 -10.09
N ALA A 119 18.90 -1.67 -9.79
CA ALA A 119 17.92 -2.71 -10.07
C ALA A 119 16.61 -2.07 -10.53
N VAL A 120 15.82 -2.82 -11.29
CA VAL A 120 14.45 -2.46 -11.63
C VAL A 120 13.51 -3.48 -11.03
N GLU A 121 12.67 -3.03 -10.10
CA GLU A 121 11.59 -3.85 -9.57
C GLU A 121 10.35 -3.64 -10.40
N THR A 122 9.71 -4.71 -10.83
CA THR A 122 8.47 -4.69 -11.62
C THR A 122 7.38 -5.41 -10.85
N VAL A 123 6.27 -4.70 -10.62
CA VAL A 123 5.09 -5.21 -9.95
C VAL A 123 3.94 -5.19 -10.94
N SER A 124 3.40 -6.36 -11.27
CA SER A 124 2.21 -6.48 -12.10
C SER A 124 0.97 -6.58 -11.22
N MET A 125 -0.08 -5.87 -11.58
CA MET A 125 -1.28 -5.72 -10.78
C MET A 125 -2.53 -5.87 -11.62
N VAL A 126 -3.61 -6.31 -10.98
CA VAL A 126 -4.96 -6.36 -11.53
C VAL A 126 -5.90 -5.53 -10.68
N SER A 127 -6.84 -4.83 -11.31
CA SER A 127 -7.94 -4.17 -10.62
C SER A 127 -9.13 -5.12 -10.56
N GLU A 128 -9.54 -5.47 -9.35
CA GLU A 128 -10.73 -6.28 -9.08
C GLU A 128 -11.63 -5.53 -8.10
N ASN A 129 -12.90 -5.35 -8.47
CA ASN A 129 -13.88 -4.62 -7.64
C ASN A 129 -13.40 -3.22 -7.21
N GLY A 130 -12.67 -2.52 -8.09
CA GLY A 130 -12.15 -1.18 -7.83
C GLY A 130 -10.89 -1.12 -6.95
N ALA A 131 -10.32 -2.26 -6.61
CA ALA A 131 -9.09 -2.36 -5.80
C ALA A 131 -7.95 -3.02 -6.58
N TRP A 132 -6.75 -2.49 -6.43
CA TRP A 132 -5.55 -3.05 -7.04
C TRP A 132 -4.96 -4.17 -6.19
N SER A 133 -4.65 -5.29 -6.82
CA SER A 133 -3.98 -6.45 -6.19
C SER A 133 -2.76 -6.86 -6.99
N VAL A 134 -1.71 -7.25 -6.29
CA VAL A 134 -0.47 -7.73 -6.93
C VAL A 134 -0.67 -9.13 -7.48
N ILE A 135 -0.25 -9.35 -8.72
CA ILE A 135 -0.29 -10.65 -9.39
C ILE A 135 1.08 -11.13 -9.89
N GLY A 136 2.10 -10.30 -9.83
CA GLY A 136 3.45 -10.67 -10.23
C GLY A 136 4.48 -9.69 -9.69
N TYR A 137 5.69 -10.20 -9.46
CA TYR A 137 6.84 -9.43 -9.00
C TYR A 137 8.12 -10.04 -9.54
N PHE A 138 9.01 -9.20 -10.07
CA PHE A 138 10.36 -9.62 -10.43
C PHE A 138 11.35 -8.44 -10.39
N ILE A 139 12.62 -8.77 -10.36
CA ILE A 139 13.74 -7.82 -10.30
C ILE A 139 14.72 -8.16 -11.42
N ASN A 140 15.19 -7.11 -12.12
CA ASN A 140 16.27 -7.16 -13.11
C ASN A 140 17.52 -6.48 -12.60
#